data_2a92385d57fc7bf27c10d9457d021534
#
_entry.id   2a92385d57fc7bf27c10d9457d021534
#
_cell.length_a   1.000
_cell.length_b   1.000
_cell.length_c   1.000
_cell.angle_alpha   90.00
_cell.angle_beta   90.00
_cell.angle_gamma   90.00
#
_symmetry.space_group_name_H-M   'P 1'
#
loop_
_entity.id
_entity.type
_entity.pdbx_description
1 polymer ?
#
loop_
_entity_poly.entity_id
_entity_poly.type
_entity_poly.pdbx_seq_one_letter_code
_entity_poly.pdbx_strand_id
1 'polypeptide(L)'
;VASVLALLLMVVMTPLTLYLALANPVSDCGCFGDAWILTNWQTFGKNVVLLVAAVSVFKWQDLLVRFITPEMEWMISMYTFLFVFALSFYCLENLPILDFRPYRIGANIKAGMEIPEGAKPSVFESRFILEKGGKRQEFTLDNYPDSTWTFVESRTILKEKGYEPPIHDFSMMSLDTWEDITDSVLSDKGYTFLLVAHRIEGADDSNIDLINEIYDYSVEHGYGFYALTSSPEDEIELWRDKTGAEYPFCQTDDI
;
A
#
# COMPACT_ATOMS: atom_id res chain seq x y z
N VAL A 1 -15.99 -22.69 23.20
CA VAL A 1 -15.78 -21.24 23.04
C VAL A 1 -15.24 -20.95 21.64
N ALA A 2 -14.14 -21.59 21.20
CA ALA A 2 -13.52 -21.32 19.90
C ALA A 2 -14.48 -21.50 18.70
N SER A 3 -15.29 -22.57 18.69
CA SER A 3 -16.29 -22.82 17.62
C SER A 3 -17.36 -21.73 17.55
N VAL A 4 -17.76 -21.18 18.70
CA VAL A 4 -18.72 -20.07 18.78
C VAL A 4 -18.10 -18.79 18.22
N LEU A 5 -16.87 -18.48 18.61
CA LEU A 5 -16.16 -17.27 18.12
C LEU A 5 -15.92 -17.34 16.61
N ALA A 6 -15.49 -18.51 16.11
CA ALA A 6 -15.30 -18.71 14.68
C ALA A 6 -16.62 -18.54 13.91
N LEU A 7 -17.73 -19.10 14.42
CA LEU A 7 -19.04 -18.94 13.81
C LEU A 7 -19.51 -17.49 13.82
N LEU A 8 -19.38 -16.78 14.95
CA LEU A 8 -19.74 -15.37 15.04
C LEU A 8 -18.95 -14.51 14.06
N LEU A 9 -17.62 -14.74 13.95
CA LEU A 9 -16.78 -14.04 12.99
C LEU A 9 -17.29 -14.26 11.56
N MET A 10 -17.57 -15.50 11.19
CA MET A 10 -18.01 -15.82 9.82
C MET A 10 -19.42 -15.30 9.52
N VAL A 11 -20.31 -15.25 10.51
CA VAL A 11 -21.66 -14.67 10.36
C VAL A 11 -21.59 -13.16 10.07
N VAL A 12 -20.60 -12.46 10.62
CA VAL A 12 -20.37 -11.03 10.34
C VAL A 12 -19.65 -10.83 9.00
N MET A 13 -18.59 -11.61 8.76
CA MET A 13 -17.72 -11.43 7.58
C MET A 13 -18.40 -11.84 6.28
N THR A 14 -19.30 -12.84 6.28
CA THR A 14 -19.94 -13.31 5.05
C THR A 14 -20.90 -12.24 4.45
N PRO A 15 -21.83 -11.63 5.20
CA PRO A 15 -22.66 -10.55 4.64
C PRO A 15 -21.85 -9.29 4.29
N LEU A 16 -20.77 -8.98 5.03
CA LEU A 16 -19.89 -7.87 4.68
C LEU A 16 -19.25 -8.10 3.31
N THR A 17 -18.70 -9.28 3.06
CA THR A 17 -18.08 -9.60 1.77
C THR A 17 -19.11 -9.75 0.63
N LEU A 18 -20.36 -10.10 0.93
CA LEU A 18 -21.44 -10.02 -0.04
C LEU A 18 -21.72 -8.56 -0.44
N TYR A 19 -21.76 -7.64 0.54
CA TYR A 19 -21.91 -6.22 0.26
C TYR A 19 -20.75 -5.71 -0.62
N LEU A 20 -19.49 -6.06 -0.31
CA LEU A 20 -18.35 -5.70 -1.13
C LEU A 20 -18.45 -6.25 -2.57
N ALA A 21 -18.97 -7.48 -2.73
CA ALA A 21 -19.15 -8.10 -4.05
C ALA A 21 -20.26 -7.44 -4.89
N LEU A 22 -21.32 -6.93 -4.24
CA LEU A 22 -22.45 -6.29 -4.93
C LEU A 22 -22.22 -4.80 -5.19
N ALA A 23 -21.73 -4.07 -4.19
CA ALA A 23 -21.52 -2.62 -4.28
C ALA A 23 -20.19 -2.23 -4.91
N ASN A 24 -19.21 -3.13 -4.88
CA ASN A 24 -17.84 -2.96 -5.39
C ASN A 24 -17.18 -1.61 -5.01
N PRO A 25 -17.25 -1.19 -3.74
CA PRO A 25 -16.71 0.10 -3.29
C PRO A 25 -15.17 0.12 -3.30
N VAL A 26 -14.53 -1.06 -3.25
CA VAL A 26 -13.09 -1.28 -3.29
C VAL A 26 -12.76 -2.39 -4.28
N SER A 27 -11.59 -2.35 -4.89
CA SER A 27 -11.15 -3.33 -5.90
C SER A 27 -11.03 -4.75 -5.34
N ASP A 28 -10.57 -4.88 -4.10
CA ASP A 28 -10.39 -6.13 -3.38
C ASP A 28 -10.60 -5.93 -1.87
N CYS A 29 -10.70 -7.04 -1.14
CA CYS A 29 -10.94 -7.02 0.31
C CYS A 29 -9.65 -6.83 1.13
N GLY A 30 -8.46 -6.95 0.50
CA GLY A 30 -7.17 -6.90 1.19
C GLY A 30 -6.94 -8.02 2.24
N CYS A 31 -7.79 -9.05 2.29
CA CYS A 31 -7.75 -10.08 3.34
C CYS A 31 -6.45 -10.87 3.42
N PHE A 32 -5.71 -10.94 2.32
CA PHE A 32 -4.40 -11.61 2.21
C PHE A 32 -3.27 -10.63 1.91
N GLY A 33 -3.54 -9.31 1.96
CA GLY A 33 -2.60 -8.28 1.52
C GLY A 33 -2.09 -8.57 0.10
N ASP A 34 -0.85 -8.23 -0.17
CA ASP A 34 -0.22 -8.40 -1.49
C ASP A 34 0.16 -9.85 -1.81
N ALA A 35 0.04 -10.77 -0.82
CA ALA A 35 0.35 -12.19 -1.04
C ALA A 35 -0.59 -12.86 -2.03
N TRP A 36 -1.86 -12.50 -2.02
CA TRP A 36 -2.88 -13.07 -2.89
C TRP A 36 -4.07 -12.12 -3.07
N ILE A 37 -4.12 -11.44 -4.18
CA ILE A 37 -5.20 -10.52 -4.53
C ILE A 37 -6.39 -11.33 -5.04
N LEU A 38 -7.47 -11.36 -4.25
CA LEU A 38 -8.74 -12.02 -4.59
C LEU A 38 -9.76 -10.98 -5.00
N THR A 39 -10.50 -11.27 -6.08
CA THR A 39 -11.68 -10.46 -6.42
C THR A 39 -12.73 -10.51 -5.31
N ASN A 40 -13.60 -9.50 -5.22
CA ASN A 40 -14.67 -9.43 -4.22
C ASN A 40 -15.59 -10.67 -4.26
N TRP A 41 -15.87 -11.23 -5.44
CA TRP A 41 -16.66 -12.46 -5.61
C TRP A 41 -15.93 -13.71 -5.13
N GLN A 42 -14.62 -13.81 -5.38
CA GLN A 42 -13.80 -14.93 -4.87
C GLN A 42 -13.71 -14.89 -3.35
N THR A 43 -13.56 -13.70 -2.77
CA THR A 43 -13.55 -13.50 -1.32
C THR A 43 -14.89 -13.90 -0.69
N PHE A 44 -16.02 -13.50 -1.30
CA PHE A 44 -17.34 -13.95 -0.84
C PHE A 44 -17.48 -15.48 -0.92
N GLY A 45 -17.12 -16.11 -2.06
CA GLY A 45 -17.14 -17.56 -2.21
C GLY A 45 -16.31 -18.29 -1.16
N LYS A 46 -15.09 -17.83 -0.90
CA LYS A 46 -14.25 -18.34 0.19
C LYS A 46 -14.96 -18.24 1.55
N ASN A 47 -15.57 -17.10 1.87
CA ASN A 47 -16.24 -16.90 3.15
C ASN A 47 -17.49 -17.75 3.31
N VAL A 48 -18.22 -18.04 2.23
CA VAL A 48 -19.34 -19.00 2.25
C VAL A 48 -18.84 -20.41 2.61
N VAL A 49 -17.74 -20.86 2.00
CA VAL A 49 -17.13 -22.17 2.31
C VAL A 49 -16.69 -22.21 3.79
N LEU A 50 -16.04 -21.17 4.27
CA LEU A 50 -15.61 -21.06 5.67
C LEU A 50 -16.79 -21.01 6.64
N LEU A 51 -17.89 -20.33 6.28
CA LEU A 51 -19.12 -20.30 7.09
C LEU A 51 -19.71 -21.72 7.20
N VAL A 52 -19.83 -22.46 6.09
CA VAL A 52 -20.31 -23.85 6.10
C VAL A 52 -19.42 -24.73 6.99
N ALA A 53 -18.10 -24.57 6.90
CA ALA A 53 -17.15 -25.28 7.77
C ALA A 53 -17.36 -24.90 9.24
N ALA A 54 -17.50 -23.60 9.57
CA ALA A 54 -17.72 -23.12 10.94
C ALA A 54 -19.03 -23.65 11.52
N VAL A 55 -20.13 -23.66 10.75
CA VAL A 55 -21.41 -24.26 11.14
C VAL A 55 -21.26 -25.77 11.38
N SER A 56 -20.53 -26.46 10.51
CA SER A 56 -20.29 -27.90 10.64
C SER A 56 -19.52 -28.21 11.92
N VAL A 57 -18.43 -27.49 12.18
CA VAL A 57 -17.64 -27.64 13.42
C VAL A 57 -18.48 -27.31 14.67
N PHE A 58 -19.28 -26.25 14.63
CA PHE A 58 -20.17 -25.89 15.74
C PHE A 58 -21.22 -26.97 16.01
N LYS A 59 -21.85 -27.51 14.96
CA LYS A 59 -22.92 -28.52 15.08
C LYS A 59 -22.40 -29.89 15.56
N TRP A 60 -21.22 -30.27 15.09
CA TRP A 60 -20.65 -31.60 15.35
C TRP A 60 -19.42 -31.57 16.27
N GLN A 61 -19.26 -30.52 17.07
CA GLN A 61 -18.12 -30.37 17.97
C GLN A 61 -17.92 -31.54 18.94
N ASP A 62 -19.01 -32.21 19.32
CA ASP A 62 -18.98 -33.36 20.24
C ASP A 62 -18.51 -34.65 19.56
N LEU A 63 -18.56 -34.72 18.24
CA LEU A 63 -18.07 -35.86 17.45
C LEU A 63 -16.57 -35.73 17.08
N LEU A 64 -16.00 -34.54 17.26
CA LEU A 64 -14.60 -34.29 16.93
C LEU A 64 -13.70 -34.91 18.00
N VAL A 65 -12.72 -35.69 17.56
CA VAL A 65 -11.69 -36.26 18.45
C VAL A 65 -10.86 -35.13 19.03
N ARG A 66 -10.82 -35.03 20.35
CA ARG A 66 -9.97 -34.05 21.04
C ARG A 66 -8.54 -34.60 21.10
N PHE A 67 -7.62 -33.93 20.43
CA PHE A 67 -6.19 -34.25 20.52
C PHE A 67 -5.54 -33.71 21.80
N ILE A 68 -6.22 -32.84 22.52
CA ILE A 68 -5.72 -32.13 23.69
C ILE A 68 -6.68 -32.40 24.85
N THR A 69 -6.12 -32.73 26.03
CA THR A 69 -6.93 -32.91 27.23
C THR A 69 -7.50 -31.57 27.67
N PRO A 70 -8.73 -31.55 28.25
CA PRO A 70 -9.35 -30.31 28.71
C PRO A 70 -8.48 -29.52 29.71
N GLU A 71 -7.66 -30.22 30.46
CA GLU A 71 -6.74 -29.64 31.45
C GLU A 71 -5.60 -28.84 30.80
N MET A 72 -5.24 -29.18 29.57
CA MET A 72 -4.16 -28.50 28.80
C MET A 72 -4.66 -27.43 27.82
N GLU A 73 -5.96 -27.31 27.60
CA GLU A 73 -6.53 -26.35 26.65
C GLU A 73 -6.12 -24.90 26.95
N TRP A 74 -6.12 -24.53 28.23
CA TRP A 74 -5.74 -23.18 28.66
C TRP A 74 -4.26 -22.88 28.37
N MET A 75 -3.38 -23.86 28.53
CA MET A 75 -1.95 -23.73 28.35
C MET A 75 -1.61 -23.51 26.86
N ILE A 76 -2.27 -24.26 25.97
CA ILE A 76 -2.12 -24.10 24.53
C ILE A 76 -2.69 -22.77 24.06
N SER A 77 -3.85 -22.37 24.57
CA SER A 77 -4.43 -21.07 24.27
C SER A 77 -3.51 -19.92 24.71
N MET A 78 -2.95 -20.00 25.90
CA MET A 78 -1.99 -19.03 26.42
C MET A 78 -0.71 -19.00 25.55
N TYR A 79 -0.19 -20.17 25.20
CA TYR A 79 1.02 -20.27 24.35
C TYR A 79 0.79 -19.69 22.97
N THR A 80 -0.36 -19.98 22.36
CA THR A 80 -0.76 -19.41 21.06
C THR A 80 -0.88 -17.89 21.14
N PHE A 81 -1.53 -17.38 22.21
CA PHE A 81 -1.65 -15.94 22.42
C PHE A 81 -0.28 -15.27 22.55
N LEU A 82 0.60 -15.82 23.41
CA LEU A 82 1.96 -15.29 23.59
C LEU A 82 2.77 -15.35 22.31
N PHE A 83 2.66 -16.43 21.53
CA PHE A 83 3.34 -16.57 20.27
C PHE A 83 2.87 -15.52 19.24
N VAL A 84 1.55 -15.36 19.09
CA VAL A 84 0.99 -14.35 18.15
C VAL A 84 1.37 -12.94 18.61
N PHE A 85 1.31 -12.67 19.91
CA PHE A 85 1.71 -11.37 20.45
C PHE A 85 3.19 -11.06 20.22
N ALA A 86 4.07 -12.02 20.53
CA ALA A 86 5.52 -11.87 20.30
C ALA A 86 5.86 -11.69 18.82
N LEU A 87 5.19 -12.45 17.94
CA LEU A 87 5.36 -12.32 16.51
C LEU A 87 4.87 -10.95 16.00
N SER A 88 3.72 -10.50 16.48
CA SER A 88 3.18 -9.19 16.13
C SER A 88 4.09 -8.05 16.59
N PHE A 89 4.60 -8.14 17.82
CA PHE A 89 5.55 -7.16 18.35
C PHE A 89 6.87 -7.17 17.56
N TYR A 90 7.38 -8.35 17.24
CA TYR A 90 8.57 -8.47 16.39
C TYR A 90 8.37 -7.81 15.03
N CYS A 91 7.23 -8.06 14.35
CA CYS A 91 6.92 -7.46 13.05
C CYS A 91 6.60 -5.96 13.11
N LEU A 92 6.32 -5.41 14.30
CA LEU A 92 6.15 -3.97 14.49
C LEU A 92 7.50 -3.24 14.55
N GLU A 93 8.48 -3.84 15.23
CA GLU A 93 9.82 -3.28 15.40
C GLU A 93 10.76 -3.63 14.23
N ASN A 94 10.45 -4.67 13.46
CA ASN A 94 11.27 -5.19 12.38
C ASN A 94 10.42 -5.41 11.12
N LEU A 95 11.11 -5.67 9.99
CA LEU A 95 10.44 -6.10 8.77
C LEU A 95 9.72 -7.44 8.98
N PRO A 96 8.56 -7.66 8.32
CA PRO A 96 7.84 -8.93 8.38
C PRO A 96 8.73 -10.11 7.98
N ILE A 97 8.62 -11.23 8.70
CA ILE A 97 9.36 -12.47 8.38
C ILE A 97 8.98 -12.99 6.99
N LEU A 98 7.70 -12.90 6.63
CA LEU A 98 7.19 -13.18 5.29
C LEU A 98 6.70 -11.85 4.69
N ASP A 99 7.50 -11.30 3.80
CA ASP A 99 7.22 -10.02 3.15
C ASP A 99 6.77 -10.24 1.70
N PHE A 100 5.53 -9.92 1.41
CA PHE A 100 4.93 -10.02 0.08
C PHE A 100 4.75 -8.65 -0.59
N ARG A 101 5.14 -7.56 0.08
CA ARG A 101 5.02 -6.20 -0.45
C ARG A 101 5.85 -6.03 -1.71
N PRO A 102 5.44 -5.12 -2.61
CA PRO A 102 6.18 -4.83 -3.84
C PRO A 102 7.64 -4.44 -3.60
N TYR A 103 7.91 -3.72 -2.51
CA TYR A 103 9.24 -3.22 -2.11
C TYR A 103 10.00 -4.14 -1.13
N ARG A 104 9.69 -5.45 -1.10
CA ARG A 104 10.38 -6.40 -0.22
C ARG A 104 11.88 -6.52 -0.53
N ILE A 105 12.64 -7.01 0.44
CA ILE A 105 14.07 -7.29 0.25
C ILE A 105 14.27 -8.24 -0.95
N GLY A 106 15.14 -7.84 -1.89
CA GLY A 106 15.42 -8.57 -3.13
C GLY A 106 14.41 -8.35 -4.26
N ALA A 107 13.41 -7.47 -4.09
CA ALA A 107 12.54 -7.08 -5.18
C ALA A 107 13.31 -6.25 -6.23
N ASN A 108 13.00 -6.49 -7.50
CA ASN A 108 13.47 -5.65 -8.59
C ASN A 108 12.40 -4.60 -8.87
N ILE A 109 12.62 -3.36 -8.41
CA ILE A 109 11.67 -2.25 -8.55
C ILE A 109 11.38 -1.98 -10.02
N LYS A 110 12.41 -1.88 -10.86
CA LYS A 110 12.25 -1.62 -12.30
C LYS A 110 11.38 -2.69 -12.98
N ALA A 111 11.64 -3.96 -12.73
CA ALA A 111 10.81 -5.05 -13.26
C ALA A 111 9.38 -5.02 -12.70
N GLY A 112 9.20 -4.55 -11.46
CA GLY A 112 7.88 -4.37 -10.84
C GLY A 112 7.07 -3.23 -11.46
N MET A 113 7.72 -2.27 -12.12
CA MET A 113 7.08 -1.14 -12.82
C MET A 113 6.77 -1.46 -14.29
N GLU A 114 7.39 -2.50 -14.86
CA GLU A 114 7.21 -2.82 -16.28
C GLU A 114 5.78 -3.31 -16.57
N ILE A 115 5.21 -2.77 -17.65
CA ILE A 115 3.95 -3.26 -18.21
C ILE A 115 4.27 -4.35 -19.22
N PRO A 116 3.80 -5.60 -19.05
CA PRO A 116 4.08 -6.69 -19.99
C PRO A 116 3.60 -6.36 -21.41
N GLU A 117 4.37 -6.80 -22.41
CA GLU A 117 3.98 -6.64 -23.82
C GLU A 117 2.58 -7.27 -24.06
N GLY A 118 1.66 -6.46 -24.60
CA GLY A 118 0.28 -6.88 -24.87
C GLY A 118 -0.70 -6.69 -23.72
N ALA A 119 -0.28 -6.24 -22.55
CA ALA A 119 -1.20 -5.84 -21.48
C ALA A 119 -1.94 -4.56 -21.89
N LYS A 120 -3.26 -4.56 -21.68
CA LYS A 120 -4.08 -3.37 -21.95
C LYS A 120 -3.87 -2.37 -20.82
N PRO A 121 -3.53 -1.11 -21.12
CA PRO A 121 -3.47 -0.07 -20.08
C PRO A 121 -4.85 0.23 -19.52
N SER A 122 -4.87 0.72 -18.30
CA SER A 122 -6.12 1.24 -17.70
C SER A 122 -6.59 2.46 -18.47
N VAL A 123 -7.88 2.51 -18.77
CA VAL A 123 -8.50 3.64 -19.48
C VAL A 123 -9.19 4.53 -18.44
N PHE A 124 -8.71 5.75 -18.36
CA PHE A 124 -9.29 6.77 -17.50
C PHE A 124 -10.10 7.77 -18.33
N GLU A 125 -11.24 8.20 -17.81
CA GLU A 125 -12.08 9.25 -18.37
C GLU A 125 -12.08 10.44 -17.43
N SER A 126 -11.57 11.58 -17.88
CA SER A 126 -11.63 12.83 -17.13
C SER A 126 -13.00 13.47 -17.29
N ARG A 127 -13.67 13.71 -16.19
CA ARG A 127 -14.94 14.43 -16.13
C ARG A 127 -14.76 15.75 -15.44
N PHE A 128 -15.29 16.79 -16.06
CA PHE A 128 -15.21 18.16 -15.58
C PHE A 128 -16.58 18.59 -15.08
N ILE A 129 -16.64 19.07 -13.85
CA ILE A 129 -17.84 19.65 -13.28
C ILE A 129 -17.73 21.16 -13.48
N LEU A 130 -18.64 21.70 -14.30
CA LEU A 130 -18.70 23.13 -14.55
C LEU A 130 -20.06 23.67 -14.07
N GLU A 131 -20.07 24.96 -13.73
CA GLU A 131 -21.23 25.66 -13.22
C GLU A 131 -21.61 26.84 -14.13
N LYS A 132 -22.92 26.95 -14.41
CA LYS A 132 -23.50 28.08 -15.12
C LYS A 132 -24.85 28.42 -14.51
N GLY A 133 -25.00 29.65 -14.03
CA GLY A 133 -26.27 30.11 -13.46
C GLY A 133 -26.74 29.32 -12.24
N GLY A 134 -25.79 28.83 -11.39
CA GLY A 134 -26.09 28.04 -10.19
C GLY A 134 -26.43 26.57 -10.45
N LYS A 135 -26.31 26.10 -11.69
CA LYS A 135 -26.48 24.67 -12.05
C LYS A 135 -25.13 24.05 -12.38
N ARG A 136 -24.83 22.94 -11.73
CA ARG A 136 -23.63 22.13 -11.99
C ARG A 136 -23.97 21.02 -12.97
N GLN A 137 -23.10 20.81 -13.94
CA GLN A 137 -23.23 19.75 -14.94
C GLN A 137 -21.87 19.11 -15.21
N GLU A 138 -21.87 17.79 -15.46
CA GLU A 138 -20.67 17.04 -15.81
C GLU A 138 -20.47 17.05 -17.33
N PHE A 139 -19.21 17.23 -17.73
CA PHE A 139 -18.76 17.23 -19.12
C PHE A 139 -17.55 16.32 -19.27
N THR A 140 -17.37 15.75 -20.45
CA THR A 140 -16.17 15.01 -20.85
C THR A 140 -15.29 15.87 -21.75
N LEU A 141 -14.05 15.45 -21.99
CA LEU A 141 -13.15 16.14 -22.92
C LEU A 141 -13.76 16.29 -24.33
N ASP A 142 -14.49 15.27 -24.79
CA ASP A 142 -15.11 15.27 -26.12
C ASP A 142 -16.31 16.23 -26.22
N ASN A 143 -16.87 16.61 -25.09
CA ASN A 143 -18.07 17.45 -25.03
C ASN A 143 -17.87 18.65 -24.11
N TYR A 144 -16.64 19.22 -24.10
CA TYR A 144 -16.31 20.35 -23.25
C TYR A 144 -17.05 21.61 -23.73
N PRO A 145 -17.79 22.33 -22.86
CA PRO A 145 -18.59 23.46 -23.26
C PRO A 145 -17.76 24.72 -23.54
N ASP A 146 -18.42 25.74 -24.04
CA ASP A 146 -17.84 27.06 -24.31
C ASP A 146 -17.39 27.81 -23.04
N SER A 147 -16.69 28.92 -23.23
CA SER A 147 -16.13 29.77 -22.16
C SER A 147 -17.16 30.44 -21.23
N THR A 148 -18.45 30.16 -21.41
CA THR A 148 -19.53 30.70 -20.55
C THR A 148 -19.77 29.90 -19.27
N TRP A 149 -19.10 28.76 -19.13
CA TRP A 149 -19.16 27.90 -17.96
C TRP A 149 -17.93 28.11 -17.08
N THR A 150 -18.13 28.11 -15.77
CA THR A 150 -17.05 28.25 -14.79
C THR A 150 -16.63 26.87 -14.31
N PHE A 151 -15.34 26.58 -14.35
CA PHE A 151 -14.77 25.33 -13.83
C PHE A 151 -14.92 25.27 -12.30
N VAL A 152 -15.40 24.14 -11.79
CA VAL A 152 -15.57 23.86 -10.37
C VAL A 152 -14.60 22.78 -9.90
N GLU A 153 -14.61 21.63 -10.58
CA GLU A 153 -13.86 20.45 -10.16
C GLU A 153 -13.61 19.53 -11.37
N SER A 154 -12.50 18.80 -11.37
CA SER A 154 -12.29 17.68 -12.30
C SER A 154 -12.22 16.38 -11.50
N ARG A 155 -12.80 15.32 -12.06
CA ARG A 155 -12.73 13.96 -11.52
C ARG A 155 -12.27 13.01 -12.61
N THR A 156 -11.29 12.21 -12.28
CA THR A 156 -10.84 11.12 -13.15
C THR A 156 -11.54 9.84 -12.72
N ILE A 157 -12.28 9.22 -13.64
CA ILE A 157 -13.01 7.97 -13.39
C ILE A 157 -12.34 6.87 -14.19
N LEU A 158 -12.04 5.76 -13.55
CA LEU A 158 -11.55 4.56 -14.21
C LEU A 158 -12.69 3.93 -15.03
N LYS A 159 -12.57 3.95 -16.36
CA LYS A 159 -13.57 3.40 -17.29
C LYS A 159 -13.35 1.92 -17.54
N GLU A 160 -12.11 1.53 -17.77
CA GLU A 160 -11.72 0.13 -17.92
C GLU A 160 -10.45 -0.12 -17.10
N LYS A 161 -10.49 -1.11 -16.21
CA LYS A 161 -9.33 -1.52 -15.45
C LYS A 161 -8.43 -2.36 -16.38
N GLY A 162 -7.27 -1.82 -16.71
CA GLY A 162 -6.20 -2.51 -17.40
C GLY A 162 -5.26 -3.23 -16.44
N TYR A 163 -4.10 -3.61 -16.96
CA TYR A 163 -3.01 -4.10 -16.14
C TYR A 163 -2.42 -2.94 -15.33
N GLU A 164 -2.30 -3.13 -14.06
CA GLU A 164 -1.65 -2.21 -13.12
C GLU A 164 -0.40 -2.92 -12.60
N PRO A 165 0.80 -2.39 -12.87
CA PRO A 165 2.02 -3.04 -12.39
C PRO A 165 2.04 -3.05 -10.86
N PRO A 166 2.71 -4.04 -10.22
CA PRO A 166 2.80 -4.12 -8.76
C PRO A 166 3.41 -2.87 -8.11
N ILE A 167 4.26 -2.16 -8.85
CA ILE A 167 4.86 -0.88 -8.47
C ILE A 167 4.45 0.11 -9.55
N HIS A 168 3.56 1.05 -9.22
CA HIS A 168 3.05 2.06 -10.16
C HIS A 168 3.17 3.49 -9.63
N ASP A 169 3.59 3.62 -8.39
CA ASP A 169 3.65 4.84 -7.60
C ASP A 169 5.08 5.30 -7.29
N PHE A 170 6.10 4.58 -7.80
CA PHE A 170 7.49 4.94 -7.56
C PHE A 170 7.98 5.96 -8.59
N SER A 171 8.23 7.18 -8.13
CA SER A 171 8.82 8.26 -8.93
C SER A 171 9.85 9.04 -8.11
N MET A 172 10.87 9.55 -8.76
CA MET A 172 11.93 10.36 -8.16
C MET A 172 12.12 11.64 -8.96
N MET A 173 11.42 12.71 -8.56
CA MET A 173 11.60 14.02 -9.15
C MET A 173 12.70 14.77 -8.39
N SER A 174 13.83 15.02 -9.01
CA SER A 174 14.93 15.78 -8.40
C SER A 174 14.49 17.22 -8.11
N LEU A 175 14.66 17.68 -6.89
CA LEU A 175 14.34 19.07 -6.53
C LEU A 175 15.37 20.09 -7.06
N ASP A 176 16.59 19.65 -7.33
CA ASP A 176 17.64 20.52 -7.83
C ASP A 176 17.47 20.86 -9.32
N THR A 177 17.00 19.86 -10.12
CA THR A 177 16.86 20.00 -11.57
C THR A 177 15.42 19.98 -12.06
N TRP A 178 14.46 19.58 -11.23
CA TRP A 178 13.06 19.34 -11.58
C TRP A 178 12.90 18.32 -12.73
N GLU A 179 13.82 17.37 -12.81
CA GLU A 179 13.78 16.28 -13.76
C GLU A 179 13.46 14.96 -13.08
N ASP A 180 12.73 14.09 -13.79
CA ASP A 180 12.50 12.72 -13.35
C ASP A 180 13.78 11.90 -13.54
N ILE A 181 14.39 11.50 -12.45
CA ILE A 181 15.63 10.71 -12.43
C ILE A 181 15.39 9.23 -12.14
N THR A 182 14.13 8.80 -12.05
CA THR A 182 13.74 7.43 -11.69
C THR A 182 14.46 6.38 -12.52
N ASP A 183 14.39 6.48 -13.83
CA ASP A 183 15.02 5.51 -14.73
C ASP A 183 16.55 5.54 -14.66
N SER A 184 17.14 6.71 -14.43
CA SER A 184 18.60 6.86 -14.29
C SER A 184 19.09 6.13 -13.04
N VAL A 185 18.41 6.37 -11.91
CA VAL A 185 18.75 5.75 -10.61
C VAL A 185 18.53 4.24 -10.64
N LEU A 186 17.38 3.77 -11.15
CA LEU A 186 17.05 2.33 -11.22
C LEU A 186 17.89 1.56 -12.26
N SER A 187 18.54 2.24 -13.18
CA SER A 187 19.42 1.61 -14.18
C SER A 187 20.88 1.62 -13.77
N ASP A 188 21.24 2.31 -12.71
CA ASP A 188 22.59 2.28 -12.16
C ASP A 188 22.92 0.87 -11.66
N LYS A 189 24.17 0.45 -11.93
CA LYS A 189 24.71 -0.86 -11.51
C LYS A 189 25.38 -0.80 -10.13
N GLY A 190 25.56 0.40 -9.59
CA GLY A 190 26.13 0.65 -8.28
C GLY A 190 25.11 0.42 -7.16
N TYR A 191 25.53 0.74 -5.95
CA TYR A 191 24.60 0.83 -4.82
C TYR A 191 24.00 2.23 -4.75
N THR A 192 22.72 2.29 -4.43
CA THR A 192 22.01 3.55 -4.16
C THR A 192 21.31 3.43 -2.81
N PHE A 193 21.57 4.38 -1.93
CA PHE A 193 20.88 4.52 -0.66
C PHE A 193 19.66 5.42 -0.86
N LEU A 194 18.49 4.95 -0.42
CA LEU A 194 17.26 5.72 -0.42
C LEU A 194 16.82 5.97 1.03
N LEU A 195 16.85 7.22 1.45
CA LEU A 195 16.28 7.67 2.72
C LEU A 195 14.82 8.07 2.47
N VAL A 196 13.88 7.32 3.03
CA VAL A 196 12.45 7.57 2.80
C VAL A 196 11.85 8.24 4.02
N ALA A 197 11.31 9.44 3.83
CA ALA A 197 10.57 10.18 4.85
C ALA A 197 9.32 10.78 4.22
N HIS A 198 8.15 10.14 4.39
CA HIS A 198 6.89 10.61 3.81
C HIS A 198 6.66 12.11 4.11
N ARG A 199 6.80 12.50 5.38
CA ARG A 199 6.78 13.92 5.81
C ARG A 199 7.97 14.23 6.68
N ILE A 200 8.73 15.23 6.27
CA ILE A 200 9.93 15.66 6.99
C ILE A 200 9.58 16.32 8.33
N GLU A 201 8.47 17.06 8.43
CA GLU A 201 8.06 17.74 9.66
C GLU A 201 7.95 16.78 10.86
N GLY A 202 7.50 15.56 10.63
CA GLY A 202 7.35 14.51 11.66
C GLY A 202 8.48 13.49 11.70
N ALA A 203 9.54 13.65 10.91
CA ALA A 203 10.64 12.70 10.86
C ALA A 203 11.50 12.76 12.13
N ASP A 204 11.95 11.58 12.60
CA ASP A 204 12.85 11.48 13.74
C ASP A 204 14.28 11.88 13.31
N ASP A 205 14.82 12.89 13.95
CA ASP A 205 16.18 13.43 13.72
C ASP A 205 17.23 12.90 14.72
N SER A 206 16.87 11.98 15.60
CA SER A 206 17.76 11.47 16.65
C SER A 206 19.02 10.79 16.12
N ASN A 207 19.00 10.27 14.90
CA ASN A 207 20.11 9.58 14.24
C ASN A 207 20.65 10.34 13.01
N ILE A 208 20.43 11.64 12.93
CA ILE A 208 20.79 12.42 11.74
C ILE A 208 22.29 12.41 11.47
N ASP A 209 23.12 12.44 12.51
CA ASP A 209 24.59 12.38 12.38
C ASP A 209 25.04 11.09 11.68
N LEU A 210 24.40 9.96 12.02
CA LEU A 210 24.69 8.67 11.37
C LEU A 210 24.22 8.65 9.91
N ILE A 211 23.12 9.32 9.59
CA ILE A 211 22.63 9.46 8.22
C ILE A 211 23.60 10.29 7.39
N ASN A 212 24.10 11.38 7.94
CA ASN A 212 25.11 12.21 7.28
C ASN A 212 26.43 11.44 7.07
N GLU A 213 26.87 10.62 8.03
CA GLU A 213 28.03 9.73 7.87
C GLU A 213 27.82 8.70 6.75
N ILE A 214 26.60 8.15 6.58
CA ILE A 214 26.28 7.24 5.47
C ILE A 214 26.31 7.98 4.13
N TYR A 215 25.86 9.24 4.11
CA TYR A 215 25.98 10.07 2.91
C TYR A 215 27.44 10.30 2.53
N ASP A 216 28.29 10.72 3.46
CA ASP A 216 29.74 10.91 3.23
C ASP A 216 30.38 9.63 2.72
N TYR A 217 30.07 8.49 3.35
CA TYR A 217 30.54 7.18 2.90
C TYR A 217 30.09 6.87 1.47
N SER A 218 28.85 7.21 1.11
CA SER A 218 28.33 6.99 -0.25
C SER A 218 29.11 7.80 -1.28
N VAL A 219 29.40 9.06 -0.97
CA VAL A 219 30.18 9.96 -1.84
C VAL A 219 31.61 9.42 -2.04
N GLU A 220 32.28 9.00 -0.95
CA GLU A 220 33.63 8.44 -1.03
C GLU A 220 33.72 7.19 -1.91
N HIS A 221 32.66 6.37 -1.93
CA HIS A 221 32.64 5.10 -2.66
C HIS A 221 31.96 5.21 -4.04
N GLY A 222 31.48 6.39 -4.41
CA GLY A 222 30.79 6.62 -5.69
C GLY A 222 29.43 5.94 -5.76
N TYR A 223 28.74 5.82 -4.62
CA TYR A 223 27.38 5.30 -4.54
C TYR A 223 26.36 6.43 -4.62
N GLY A 224 25.16 6.13 -5.12
CA GLY A 224 24.04 7.07 -5.08
C GLY A 224 23.48 7.23 -3.67
N PHE A 225 23.03 8.43 -3.32
CA PHE A 225 22.29 8.68 -2.10
C PHE A 225 21.21 9.71 -2.40
N TYR A 226 19.93 9.42 -2.09
CA TYR A 226 18.80 10.32 -2.30
C TYR A 226 17.82 10.23 -1.14
N ALA A 227 17.28 11.38 -0.72
CA ALA A 227 16.17 11.44 0.23
C ALA A 227 14.85 11.62 -0.53
N LEU A 228 13.90 10.71 -0.29
CA LEU A 228 12.57 10.72 -0.88
C LEU A 228 11.55 11.28 0.10
N THR A 229 10.77 12.27 -0.31
CA THR A 229 9.73 12.87 0.52
C THR A 229 8.59 13.43 -0.33
N SER A 230 7.39 13.52 0.26
CA SER A 230 6.26 14.27 -0.30
C SER A 230 6.12 15.67 0.31
N SER A 231 7.04 16.07 1.18
CA SER A 231 7.04 17.41 1.79
C SER A 231 7.35 18.51 0.78
N PRO A 232 6.77 19.69 0.94
CA PRO A 232 7.08 20.85 0.10
C PRO A 232 8.50 21.38 0.35
N GLU A 233 9.01 22.15 -0.62
CA GLU A 233 10.40 22.62 -0.66
C GLU A 233 10.79 23.46 0.57
N ASP A 234 9.87 24.29 1.09
CA ASP A 234 10.10 25.12 2.27
C ASP A 234 10.34 24.29 3.55
N GLU A 235 9.66 23.15 3.71
CA GLU A 235 9.91 22.21 4.81
C GLU A 235 11.27 21.52 4.67
N ILE A 236 11.68 21.22 3.43
CA ILE A 236 12.98 20.60 3.14
C ILE A 236 14.12 21.56 3.43
N GLU A 237 13.98 22.85 3.08
CA GLU A 237 14.97 23.87 3.42
C GLU A 237 15.13 24.02 4.94
N LEU A 238 14.03 24.09 5.70
CA LEU A 238 14.06 24.11 7.15
C LEU A 238 14.75 22.89 7.75
N TRP A 239 14.52 21.72 7.16
CA TRP A 239 15.20 20.49 7.58
C TRP A 239 16.70 20.55 7.31
N ARG A 240 17.14 20.98 6.14
CA ARG A 240 18.55 21.17 5.79
C ARG A 240 19.25 22.11 6.78
N ASP A 241 18.62 23.23 7.08
CA ASP A 241 19.15 24.21 8.04
C ASP A 241 19.30 23.62 9.46
N LYS A 242 18.33 22.80 9.88
CA LYS A 242 18.31 22.18 11.21
C LYS A 242 19.32 21.06 11.34
N THR A 243 19.50 20.24 10.30
CA THR A 243 20.18 18.95 10.37
C THR A 243 21.56 18.95 9.70
N GLY A 244 21.87 19.99 8.92
CA GLY A 244 23.08 20.02 8.10
C GLY A 244 23.07 19.02 6.94
N ALA A 245 21.88 18.56 6.49
CA ALA A 245 21.75 17.59 5.42
C ALA A 245 22.21 18.16 4.08
N GLU A 246 23.27 17.60 3.49
CA GLU A 246 23.83 17.99 2.18
C GLU A 246 23.40 17.05 1.03
N TYR A 247 22.72 15.95 1.35
CA TYR A 247 22.28 14.98 0.35
C TYR A 247 21.11 15.53 -0.51
N PRO A 248 21.03 15.07 -1.78
CA PRO A 248 19.97 15.49 -2.70
C PRO A 248 18.60 14.95 -2.26
N PHE A 249 17.59 15.82 -2.38
CA PHE A 249 16.20 15.47 -2.12
C PHE A 249 15.46 15.26 -3.45
N CYS A 250 14.59 14.26 -3.44
CA CYS A 250 13.66 13.99 -4.53
C CYS A 250 12.24 14.03 -3.99
N GLN A 251 11.37 14.70 -4.71
CA GLN A 251 9.94 14.66 -4.47
C GLN A 251 9.37 13.39 -5.09
N THR A 252 8.50 12.72 -4.38
CA THR A 252 7.75 11.58 -4.87
C THR A 252 6.28 11.80 -4.58
N ASP A 253 5.42 11.34 -5.49
CA ASP A 253 4.00 11.29 -5.24
C ASP A 253 3.74 10.26 -4.13
N ASP A 254 2.63 10.33 -3.46
CA ASP A 254 2.25 9.58 -2.25
C ASP A 254 2.97 8.23 -2.05
N ILE A 255 3.90 8.20 -1.08
CA ILE A 255 4.53 6.95 -0.60
C ILE A 255 3.63 6.31 0.46
#